data_a0c7a402775a0eeee67901ca192fa693
#
_entry.id   a0c7a402775a0eeee67901ca192fa693
#
_cell.length_a   1.000
_cell.length_b   1.000
_cell.length_c   1.000
_cell.angle_alpha   90.00
_cell.angle_beta   90.00
_cell.angle_gamma   90.00
#
_symmetry.space_group_name_H-M   'P 1'
#
loop_
_entity.id
_entity.type
_entity.pdbx_description
1 polymer ?
#
loop_
_entity_poly.entity_id
_entity_poly.type
_entity_poly.pdbx_seq_one_letter_code
_entity_poly.pdbx_strand_id
1 'polypeptide(L)' 'MPTKHIPAEQSLLGAGAVVFSELSQPRTVTALWEAVRNTRSVGTFERFVLAVTMLYALRVVRFEAGVIVRGPP' A
#
# COMPACT_ATOMS: atom_id res chain seq x y z
N MET A 1 3.56 -28.89 11.11
CA MET A 1 2.61 -27.85 10.79
C MET A 1 2.54 -27.65 9.31
N PRO A 2 1.36 -27.65 8.79
CA PRO A 2 1.23 -27.41 7.37
C PRO A 2 1.67 -25.99 7.04
N THR A 3 2.42 -25.89 6.01
CA THR A 3 2.83 -24.59 5.53
C THR A 3 1.61 -23.93 4.89
N LYS A 4 1.16 -22.86 5.49
CA LYS A 4 0.07 -22.13 4.90
C LYS A 4 0.60 -21.26 3.81
N HIS A 5 0.16 -21.55 2.65
CA HIS A 5 0.51 -20.76 1.51
C HIS A 5 -0.44 -19.58 1.43
N ILE A 6 0.06 -18.41 1.80
CA ILE A 6 -0.76 -17.22 1.71
C ILE A 6 -0.65 -16.70 0.29
N PRO A 7 -1.76 -16.61 -0.45
CA PRO A 7 -1.70 -16.07 -1.80
C PRO A 7 -1.11 -14.67 -1.79
N ALA A 8 -0.33 -14.36 -2.81
CA ALA A 8 0.32 -13.05 -2.90
C ALA A 8 -0.70 -11.92 -2.76
N GLU A 9 -1.88 -12.11 -3.34
CA GLU A 9 -2.91 -11.08 -3.30
C GLU A 9 -3.45 -10.82 -1.90
N GLN A 10 -3.21 -11.75 -0.95
CA GLN A 10 -3.68 -11.60 0.43
C GLN A 10 -2.54 -11.26 1.38
N SER A 11 -1.33 -11.18 0.90
CA SER A 11 -0.20 -10.84 1.75
C SER A 11 -0.09 -9.34 1.90
N LEU A 12 0.60 -8.90 2.95
CA LEU A 12 0.84 -7.48 3.13
C LEU A 12 1.72 -6.94 2.00
N LEU A 13 2.64 -7.77 1.53
CA LEU A 13 3.49 -7.37 0.41
C LEU A 13 2.64 -7.18 -0.85
N GLY A 14 1.67 -8.06 -1.06
CA GLY A 14 0.74 -7.91 -2.19
C GLY A 14 -0.07 -6.63 -2.09
N ALA A 15 -0.56 -6.32 -0.88
CA ALA A 15 -1.27 -5.07 -0.65
C ALA A 15 -0.37 -3.87 -0.94
N GLY A 16 0.89 -3.95 -0.48
CA GLY A 16 1.85 -2.88 -0.73
C GLY A 16 2.11 -2.67 -2.21
N ALA A 17 2.20 -3.77 -2.97
CA ALA A 17 2.42 -3.68 -4.41
C ALA A 17 1.25 -2.97 -5.10
N VAL A 18 0.02 -3.29 -4.70
CA VAL A 18 -1.16 -2.64 -5.25
C VAL A 18 -1.15 -1.14 -4.94
N VAL A 19 -0.89 -0.80 -3.69
CA VAL A 19 -0.85 0.61 -3.27
C VAL A 19 0.24 1.34 -4.05
N PHE A 20 1.42 0.74 -4.14
CA PHE A 20 2.54 1.37 -4.83
C PHE A 20 2.24 1.60 -6.31
N SER A 21 1.52 0.67 -6.94
CA SER A 21 1.19 0.79 -8.35
C SER A 21 0.29 1.98 -8.64
N GLU A 22 -0.47 2.44 -7.63
CA GLU A 22 -1.36 3.59 -7.80
C GLU A 22 -0.63 4.93 -7.58
N LEU A 23 0.66 4.86 -7.30
CA LEU A 23 1.45 6.06 -7.07
C LEU A 23 2.29 6.46 -8.27
N SER A 24 1.74 6.29 -9.48
CA SER A 24 2.39 6.80 -10.68
C SER A 24 2.48 8.32 -10.62
N GLN A 25 1.69 8.94 -9.77
CA GLN A 25 1.76 10.35 -9.47
C GLN A 25 1.43 10.54 -7.99
N PRO A 26 1.81 11.66 -7.39
CA PRO A 26 1.50 11.90 -5.98
C PRO A 26 0.00 11.86 -5.73
N ARG A 27 -0.39 11.28 -4.60
CA ARG A 27 -1.79 11.19 -4.21
C ARG A 27 -1.93 11.50 -2.73
N THR A 28 -3.05 12.10 -2.35
CA THR A 28 -3.37 12.24 -0.94
C THR A 28 -3.71 10.86 -0.39
N VAL A 29 -3.66 10.72 0.94
CA VAL A 29 -4.05 9.46 1.58
C VAL A 29 -5.47 9.08 1.19
N THR A 30 -6.39 10.04 1.19
CA THR A 30 -7.78 9.78 0.85
C THR A 30 -7.92 9.31 -0.59
N ALA A 31 -7.26 9.98 -1.53
CA ALA A 31 -7.34 9.60 -2.93
C ALA A 31 -6.74 8.21 -3.16
N LEU A 32 -5.64 7.92 -2.47
CA LEU A 32 -5.00 6.62 -2.59
C LEU A 32 -5.91 5.52 -2.05
N TRP A 33 -6.51 5.76 -0.88
CA TRP A 33 -7.44 4.80 -0.31
C TRP A 33 -8.62 4.54 -1.25
N GLU A 34 -9.19 5.60 -1.82
CA GLU A 34 -10.30 5.45 -2.76
C GLU A 34 -9.90 4.64 -3.98
N ALA A 35 -8.66 4.77 -4.42
CA ALA A 35 -8.19 4.04 -5.58
C ALA A 35 -8.02 2.54 -5.32
N VAL A 36 -7.72 2.14 -4.07
CA VAL A 36 -7.37 0.75 -3.77
C VAL A 36 -8.39 0.02 -2.90
N ARG A 37 -9.37 0.72 -2.34
CA ARG A 37 -10.27 0.12 -1.35
C ARG A 37 -11.05 -1.08 -1.87
N ASN A 38 -11.28 -1.16 -3.15
CA ASN A 38 -12.05 -2.24 -3.74
C ASN A 38 -11.19 -3.39 -4.23
N THR A 39 -9.89 -3.32 -4.04
CA THR A 39 -9.02 -4.42 -4.43
C THR A 39 -9.02 -5.48 -3.34
N ARG A 40 -8.93 -6.75 -3.76
CA ARG A 40 -8.94 -7.85 -2.81
C ARG A 40 -7.72 -7.80 -1.88
N SER A 41 -6.58 -7.39 -2.42
CA SER A 41 -5.34 -7.37 -1.64
C SER A 41 -5.39 -6.38 -0.50
N VAL A 42 -6.05 -5.26 -0.69
CA VAL A 42 -6.14 -4.21 0.32
C VAL A 42 -7.39 -4.40 1.15
N GLY A 43 -8.56 -4.24 0.57
CA GLY A 43 -9.83 -4.60 1.18
C GLY A 43 -10.30 -3.77 2.35
N THR A 44 -9.47 -3.56 3.35
CA THR A 44 -9.86 -2.81 4.54
C THR A 44 -8.92 -1.64 4.74
N PHE A 45 -9.41 -0.62 5.44
CA PHE A 45 -8.59 0.55 5.73
C PHE A 45 -7.40 0.17 6.60
N GLU A 46 -7.59 -0.78 7.50
CA GLU A 46 -6.51 -1.25 8.36
C GLU A 46 -5.37 -1.84 7.54
N ARG A 47 -5.69 -2.68 6.57
CA ARG A 47 -4.67 -3.24 5.70
C ARG A 47 -4.01 -2.17 4.84
N PHE A 48 -4.79 -1.19 4.42
CA PHE A 48 -4.26 -0.06 3.67
C PHE A 48 -3.21 0.70 4.50
N VAL A 49 -3.54 0.99 5.76
CA VAL A 49 -2.61 1.69 6.64
C VAL A 49 -1.34 0.87 6.84
N LEU A 50 -1.49 -0.44 7.04
CA LEU A 50 -0.33 -1.31 7.20
C LEU A 50 0.52 -1.34 5.94
N ALA A 51 -0.11 -1.39 4.78
CA ALA A 51 0.62 -1.41 3.51
C ALA A 51 1.41 -0.11 3.30
N VAL A 52 0.77 1.03 3.57
CA VAL A 52 1.45 2.32 3.44
C VAL A 52 2.60 2.41 4.42
N THR A 53 2.38 1.97 5.66
CA THR A 53 3.41 1.99 6.69
C THR A 53 4.60 1.14 6.27
N MET A 54 4.33 -0.04 5.70
CA MET A 54 5.39 -0.91 5.21
C MET A 54 6.19 -0.23 4.10
N LEU A 55 5.50 0.38 3.14
CA LEU A 55 6.19 1.06 2.04
C LEU A 55 7.05 2.20 2.55
N TYR A 56 6.57 2.91 3.56
CA TYR A 56 7.34 4.00 4.15
C TYR A 56 8.57 3.45 4.87
N ALA A 57 8.39 2.35 5.61
CA ALA A 57 9.50 1.71 6.32
C ALA A 57 10.56 1.18 5.35
N LEU A 58 10.13 0.72 4.19
CA LEU A 58 11.04 0.25 3.14
C LEU A 58 11.67 1.39 2.36
N ARG A 59 11.27 2.61 2.64
CA ARG A 59 11.80 3.83 2.02
C ARG A 59 11.52 3.90 0.52
N VAL A 60 10.41 3.31 0.10
CA VAL A 60 10.02 3.39 -1.31
C VAL A 60 8.95 4.44 -1.55
N VAL A 61 8.43 5.03 -0.48
CA VAL A 61 7.52 6.17 -0.56
C VAL A 61 7.89 7.16 0.52
N ARG A 62 7.43 8.40 0.35
CA ARG A 62 7.59 9.44 1.37
C ARG A 62 6.33 10.28 1.40
N PHE A 63 6.18 11.04 2.48
CA PHE A 63 5.10 12.02 2.61
C PHE A 63 5.69 13.40 2.32
N GLU A 64 4.99 14.15 1.48
CA GLU A 64 5.49 15.46 1.10
C GLU A 64 4.29 16.36 0.83
N ALA A 65 4.18 17.43 1.60
CA ALA A 65 3.12 18.42 1.42
C ALA A 65 1.72 17.80 1.38
N GLY A 66 1.48 16.81 2.25
CA GLY A 66 0.16 16.21 2.36
C GLY A 66 -0.15 15.11 1.36
N VAL A 67 0.82 14.75 0.52
CA VAL A 67 0.63 13.66 -0.44
C VAL A 67 1.68 12.59 -0.24
N ILE A 68 1.38 11.40 -0.75
CA ILE A 68 2.30 10.27 -0.76
C ILE A 68 2.96 10.24 -2.12
N VAL A 69 4.28 10.13 -2.13
CA VAL A 69 5.07 10.20 -3.35
C VAL A 69 6.02 9.02 -3.38
N ARG A 70 6.26 8.45 -4.54
CA ARG A 70 7.29 7.42 -4.70
C ARG A 70 8.66 8.01 -4.46
N GLY A 71 9.52 7.21 -3.84
CA GLY A 71 10.91 7.58 -3.64
C GLY A 71 11.24 7.69 -2.16
N PRO A 72 12.54 7.69 -1.83
CA PRO A 72 12.98 7.74 -0.43
C PRO A 72 12.68 9.10 0.19
N PRO A 73 12.50 9.10 1.51
CA PRO A 73 12.31 10.36 2.24
C PRO A 73 13.53 11.27 2.12
#